data_60d38c697f6105a68d03e61e92528df3
#
_entry.id   60d38c697f6105a68d03e61e92528df3
#
_cell.length_a   1.000
_cell.length_b   1.000
_cell.length_c   1.000
_cell.angle_alpha   90.00
_cell.angle_beta   90.00
_cell.angle_gamma   90.00
#
_symmetry.space_group_name_H-M   'P 1'
#
loop_
_entity.id
_entity.type
_entity.pdbx_description
1 polymer ?
#
loop_
_entity_poly.entity_id
_entity_poly.type
_entity_poly.pdbx_seq_one_letter_code
_entity_poly.pdbx_strand_id
1 'polypeptide(L)'
;MHRISRVCLLWVLLALTPLVSHATDFDRLTVISYHEIEEPSRALIPGYAVSPTMFVRHIDWLRNNGFVFVSVDQVLSARSGGVPLPPKAVLLTFDDGYTSVYQHAWPLLKMLKIPSVISVVTSWQESAGYVDYDGKPVPRDRFLSWEALREMHSTGLVEIASHTHDLHHGLKANPQGSAQPAATA
;
A
#
# COMPACT_ATOMS: atom_id res chain seq x y z
N MET A 1 22.09 -81.25 23.84
CA MET A 1 20.94 -80.37 24.10
C MET A 1 21.40 -78.93 23.85
N HIS A 2 21.17 -78.37 22.64
CA HIS A 2 21.57 -77.03 22.28
C HIS A 2 20.31 -76.16 22.10
N ARG A 3 20.15 -75.11 22.95
CA ARG A 3 19.08 -74.17 22.86
C ARG A 3 19.54 -73.07 21.89
N ILE A 4 18.87 -72.94 20.76
CA ILE A 4 19.03 -71.78 19.81
C ILE A 4 18.14 -70.69 20.27
N SER A 5 18.78 -69.56 20.69
CA SER A 5 18.10 -68.33 21.06
C SER A 5 17.74 -67.54 19.79
N ARG A 6 16.43 -67.34 19.54
CA ARG A 6 15.94 -66.53 18.42
C ARG A 6 15.95 -65.06 18.83
N VAL A 7 16.87 -64.28 18.28
CA VAL A 7 16.89 -62.81 18.38
C VAL A 7 15.95 -62.32 17.31
N CYS A 8 14.81 -61.72 17.71
CA CYS A 8 13.93 -60.98 16.82
C CYS A 8 14.52 -59.58 16.61
N LEU A 9 15.03 -59.33 15.41
CA LEU A 9 15.45 -57.97 14.98
C LEU A 9 14.20 -57.19 14.55
N LEU A 10 13.77 -56.25 15.40
CA LEU A 10 12.70 -55.29 15.05
C LEU A 10 13.31 -54.19 14.17
N TRP A 11 12.98 -54.15 12.87
CA TRP A 11 13.28 -53.04 11.97
C TRP A 11 12.25 -51.96 12.19
N VAL A 12 12.66 -50.86 12.85
CA VAL A 12 11.86 -49.64 12.89
C VAL A 12 12.11 -48.88 11.57
N LEU A 13 11.17 -48.96 10.64
CA LEU A 13 11.15 -48.11 9.46
C LEU A 13 10.74 -46.71 9.91
N LEU A 14 11.72 -45.84 10.07
CA LEU A 14 11.47 -44.37 10.19
C LEU A 14 11.04 -43.89 8.81
N ALA A 15 9.73 -43.71 8.59
CA ALA A 15 9.21 -43.05 7.42
C ALA A 15 9.56 -41.57 7.51
N LEU A 16 10.63 -41.14 6.82
CA LEU A 16 10.89 -39.75 6.53
C LEU A 16 9.80 -39.27 5.56
N THR A 17 8.70 -38.74 6.08
CA THR A 17 7.78 -37.98 5.28
C THR A 17 8.49 -36.66 4.95
N PRO A 18 8.69 -36.30 3.67
CA PRO A 18 9.20 -34.98 3.34
C PRO A 18 8.19 -33.94 3.87
N LEU A 19 8.63 -33.09 4.79
CA LEU A 19 7.92 -31.84 5.09
C LEU A 19 7.95 -31.03 3.81
N VAL A 20 6.93 -31.20 2.97
CA VAL A 20 6.65 -30.25 1.88
C VAL A 20 6.21 -28.97 2.58
N SER A 21 7.16 -28.07 2.79
CA SER A 21 6.85 -26.68 3.13
C SER A 21 6.05 -26.13 1.96
N HIS A 22 4.73 -26.22 2.04
CA HIS A 22 3.89 -25.40 1.22
C HIS A 22 4.16 -23.98 1.73
N ALA A 23 4.90 -23.18 0.95
CA ALA A 23 4.84 -21.74 1.08
C ALA A 23 3.36 -21.39 0.99
N THR A 24 2.74 -21.17 2.14
CA THR A 24 1.32 -20.84 2.21
C THR A 24 1.16 -19.50 1.51
N ASP A 25 0.12 -19.32 0.71
CA ASP A 25 -0.26 -18.04 0.06
C ASP A 25 -0.41 -16.87 1.09
N PHE A 26 -0.20 -17.16 2.37
CA PHE A 26 -0.25 -16.24 3.51
C PHE A 26 0.92 -15.24 3.57
N ASP A 27 2.00 -15.46 2.79
CA ASP A 27 3.21 -14.62 2.83
C ASP A 27 3.22 -13.55 1.72
N ARG A 28 2.14 -13.43 0.95
CA ARG A 28 2.06 -12.48 -0.16
C ARG A 28 1.16 -11.31 0.17
N LEU A 29 1.76 -10.13 0.25
CA LEU A 29 1.06 -8.85 0.28
C LEU A 29 1.12 -8.20 -1.10
N THR A 30 -0.03 -7.85 -1.67
CA THR A 30 -0.11 -6.98 -2.83
C THR A 30 -0.29 -5.54 -2.34
N VAL A 31 0.56 -4.63 -2.78
CA VAL A 31 0.38 -3.20 -2.55
C VAL A 31 -0.07 -2.56 -3.85
N ILE A 32 -1.17 -1.81 -3.80
CA ILE A 32 -1.69 -1.06 -4.95
C ILE A 32 -1.62 0.42 -4.60
N SER A 33 -0.81 1.17 -5.33
CA SER A 33 -0.66 2.61 -5.15
C SER A 33 -1.46 3.37 -6.20
N TYR A 34 -2.18 4.38 -5.74
CA TYR A 34 -2.88 5.38 -6.53
C TYR A 34 -2.32 6.77 -6.23
N HIS A 35 -2.56 7.72 -7.12
CA HIS A 35 -2.27 9.13 -6.92
C HIS A 35 -3.59 9.92 -6.98
N GLU A 36 -3.96 10.48 -8.14
CA GLU A 36 -5.22 11.20 -8.29
C GLU A 36 -6.39 10.25 -8.63
N ILE A 37 -7.50 10.38 -7.91
CA ILE A 37 -8.78 9.76 -8.30
C ILE A 37 -9.61 10.83 -8.97
N GLU A 38 -9.30 11.09 -10.24
CA GLU A 38 -9.85 12.18 -11.02
C GLU A 38 -9.94 11.79 -12.51
N GLU A 39 -10.82 12.44 -13.26
CA GLU A 39 -10.81 12.29 -14.70
C GLU A 39 -9.45 12.75 -15.27
N PRO A 40 -8.79 11.95 -16.12
CA PRO A 40 -7.45 12.29 -16.65
C PRO A 40 -7.36 13.69 -17.28
N SER A 41 -8.45 14.19 -17.85
CA SER A 41 -8.51 15.53 -18.45
C SER A 41 -8.44 16.68 -17.42
N ARG A 42 -8.67 16.40 -16.14
CA ARG A 42 -8.63 17.37 -15.02
C ARG A 42 -7.47 17.14 -14.06
N ALA A 43 -6.79 16.01 -14.19
CA ALA A 43 -5.69 15.62 -13.34
C ALA A 43 -4.43 16.47 -13.61
N LEU A 44 -3.60 16.62 -12.58
CA LEU A 44 -2.29 17.28 -12.72
C LEU A 44 -1.38 16.46 -13.62
N ILE A 45 -1.36 15.12 -13.42
CA ILE A 45 -0.63 14.20 -14.26
C ILE A 45 -1.60 13.14 -14.80
N PRO A 46 -2.13 13.31 -16.03
CA PRO A 46 -3.11 12.38 -16.59
C PRO A 46 -2.70 10.90 -16.57
N GLY A 47 -1.41 10.62 -16.72
CA GLY A 47 -0.88 9.24 -16.72
C GLY A 47 -0.90 8.55 -15.35
N TYR A 48 -1.05 9.28 -14.26
CA TYR A 48 -1.15 8.77 -12.90
C TYR A 48 -2.56 8.89 -12.30
N ALA A 49 -3.51 9.40 -13.09
CA ALA A 49 -4.87 9.55 -12.65
C ALA A 49 -5.72 8.32 -13.00
N VAL A 50 -6.63 7.99 -12.10
CA VAL A 50 -7.66 6.98 -12.31
C VAL A 50 -9.01 7.63 -12.13
N SER A 51 -9.91 7.54 -13.12
CA SER A 51 -11.23 8.13 -12.99
C SER A 51 -12.02 7.53 -11.82
N PRO A 52 -12.91 8.29 -11.17
CA PRO A 52 -13.73 7.79 -10.07
C PRO A 52 -14.49 6.51 -10.42
N THR A 53 -15.02 6.43 -11.64
CA THR A 53 -15.72 5.24 -12.14
C THR A 53 -14.79 4.03 -12.24
N MET A 54 -13.57 4.22 -12.72
CA MET A 54 -12.60 3.13 -12.81
C MET A 54 -12.12 2.70 -11.43
N PHE A 55 -11.93 3.64 -10.50
CA PHE A 55 -11.58 3.32 -9.12
C PHE A 55 -12.64 2.41 -8.48
N VAL A 56 -13.93 2.74 -8.60
CA VAL A 56 -15.03 1.87 -8.13
C VAL A 56 -14.91 0.47 -8.73
N ARG A 57 -14.69 0.36 -10.04
CA ARG A 57 -14.53 -0.93 -10.73
C ARG A 57 -13.32 -1.72 -10.22
N HIS A 58 -12.20 -1.06 -9.93
CA HIS A 58 -11.03 -1.72 -9.35
C HIS A 58 -11.35 -2.31 -7.97
N ILE A 59 -12.00 -1.53 -7.09
CA ILE A 59 -12.40 -2.00 -5.77
C ILE A 59 -13.38 -3.18 -5.87
N ASP A 60 -14.38 -3.08 -6.73
CA ASP A 60 -15.37 -4.15 -6.93
C ASP A 60 -14.70 -5.41 -7.49
N TRP A 61 -13.79 -5.27 -8.44
CA TRP A 61 -13.07 -6.40 -9.01
C TRP A 61 -12.23 -7.10 -7.94
N LEU A 62 -11.47 -6.36 -7.14
CA LEU A 62 -10.66 -6.92 -6.05
C LEU A 62 -11.53 -7.71 -5.08
N ARG A 63 -12.64 -7.14 -4.61
CA ARG A 63 -13.57 -7.79 -3.69
C ARG A 63 -14.19 -9.05 -4.29
N ASN A 64 -14.67 -8.97 -5.53
CA ASN A 64 -15.30 -10.10 -6.22
C ASN A 64 -14.32 -11.23 -6.54
N ASN A 65 -13.01 -10.94 -6.59
CA ASN A 65 -11.97 -11.95 -6.78
C ASN A 65 -11.34 -12.42 -5.47
N GLY A 66 -11.94 -12.10 -4.33
CA GLY A 66 -11.57 -12.60 -3.01
C GLY A 66 -10.30 -11.96 -2.42
N PHE A 67 -9.92 -10.76 -2.90
CA PHE A 67 -8.89 -9.98 -2.24
C PHE A 67 -9.41 -9.41 -0.92
N VAL A 68 -8.55 -9.42 0.09
CA VAL A 68 -8.86 -8.93 1.43
C VAL A 68 -8.02 -7.68 1.71
N PHE A 69 -8.69 -6.55 1.92
CA PHE A 69 -8.00 -5.31 2.27
C PHE A 69 -7.49 -5.37 3.69
N VAL A 70 -6.21 -5.03 3.88
CA VAL A 70 -5.53 -5.07 5.17
C VAL A 70 -4.97 -3.71 5.55
N SER A 71 -4.89 -3.44 6.86
CA SER A 71 -4.25 -2.25 7.40
C SER A 71 -2.74 -2.44 7.56
N VAL A 72 -2.02 -1.32 7.77
CA VAL A 72 -0.59 -1.33 8.12
C VAL A 72 -0.36 -2.13 9.41
N ASP A 73 -1.21 -1.96 10.42
CA ASP A 73 -1.09 -2.70 11.68
C ASP A 73 -1.18 -4.21 11.48
N GLN A 74 -2.09 -4.68 10.63
CA GLN A 74 -2.18 -6.10 10.29
C GLN A 74 -0.92 -6.61 9.59
N VAL A 75 -0.35 -5.82 8.67
CA VAL A 75 0.92 -6.15 8.00
C VAL A 75 2.07 -6.20 8.99
N LEU A 76 2.19 -5.21 9.88
CA LEU A 76 3.23 -5.16 10.90
C LEU A 76 3.09 -6.30 11.91
N SER A 77 1.87 -6.60 12.35
CA SER A 77 1.57 -7.73 13.24
C SER A 77 2.01 -9.06 12.62
N ALA A 78 1.61 -9.33 11.38
CA ALA A 78 1.99 -10.54 10.68
C ALA A 78 3.51 -10.66 10.52
N ARG A 79 4.19 -9.57 10.17
CA ARG A 79 5.65 -9.51 10.03
C ARG A 79 6.38 -9.77 11.35
N SER A 80 5.77 -9.41 12.47
CA SER A 80 6.33 -9.60 13.83
C SER A 80 5.98 -10.95 14.45
N GLY A 81 5.44 -11.91 13.68
CA GLY A 81 5.06 -13.24 14.15
C GLY A 81 3.69 -13.29 14.82
N GLY A 82 2.86 -12.27 14.65
CA GLY A 82 1.47 -12.24 15.10
C GLY A 82 0.52 -12.98 14.15
N VAL A 83 -0.72 -12.48 14.01
CA VAL A 83 -1.71 -13.10 13.13
C VAL A 83 -1.25 -13.01 11.66
N PRO A 84 -1.14 -14.13 10.93
CA PRO A 84 -0.77 -14.10 9.51
C PRO A 84 -1.75 -13.30 8.66
N LEU A 85 -1.25 -12.72 7.57
CA LEU A 85 -2.12 -12.07 6.60
C LEU A 85 -3.07 -13.07 5.95
N PRO A 86 -4.31 -12.65 5.61
CA PRO A 86 -5.23 -13.50 4.86
C PRO A 86 -4.67 -13.79 3.45
N PRO A 87 -5.10 -14.89 2.81
CA PRO A 87 -4.83 -15.10 1.40
C PRO A 87 -5.30 -13.91 0.56
N LYS A 88 -4.53 -13.54 -0.48
CA LYS A 88 -4.82 -12.39 -1.35
C LYS A 88 -4.94 -11.07 -0.56
N ALA A 89 -4.09 -10.89 0.47
CA ALA A 89 -4.03 -9.61 1.18
C ALA A 89 -3.64 -8.48 0.24
N VAL A 90 -4.35 -7.35 0.32
CA VAL A 90 -4.05 -6.14 -0.44
C VAL A 90 -4.04 -4.92 0.47
N LEU A 91 -2.98 -4.12 0.37
CA LEU A 91 -2.86 -2.82 0.99
C LEU A 91 -3.07 -1.74 -0.06
N LEU A 92 -4.03 -0.83 0.19
CA LEU A 92 -4.22 0.34 -0.66
C LEU A 92 -3.38 1.51 -0.16
N THR A 93 -2.68 2.17 -1.07
CA THR A 93 -1.95 3.40 -0.77
C THR A 93 -2.33 4.50 -1.75
N PHE A 94 -2.26 5.74 -1.29
CA PHE A 94 -2.47 6.95 -2.08
C PHE A 94 -1.30 7.87 -1.82
N ASP A 95 -0.57 8.22 -2.87
CA ASP A 95 0.59 9.08 -2.76
C ASP A 95 0.22 10.55 -3.01
N ASP A 96 1.09 11.46 -2.59
CA ASP A 96 1.01 12.92 -2.76
C ASP A 96 -0.07 13.63 -1.94
N GLY A 97 -1.09 12.93 -1.47
CA GLY A 97 -2.17 13.55 -0.68
C GLY A 97 -3.09 14.46 -1.50
N TYR A 98 -3.49 14.05 -2.69
CA TYR A 98 -4.44 14.80 -3.53
C TYR A 98 -5.83 14.91 -2.90
N THR A 99 -6.45 16.09 -3.00
CA THR A 99 -7.83 16.34 -2.55
C THR A 99 -8.85 15.45 -3.25
N SER A 100 -8.58 15.05 -4.49
CA SER A 100 -9.44 14.13 -5.25
C SER A 100 -9.63 12.77 -4.57
N VAL A 101 -8.67 12.32 -3.77
CA VAL A 101 -8.79 11.10 -2.94
C VAL A 101 -9.91 11.27 -1.90
N TYR A 102 -9.95 12.43 -1.22
CA TYR A 102 -11.01 12.72 -0.26
C TYR A 102 -12.38 12.85 -0.92
N GLN A 103 -12.41 13.48 -2.09
CA GLN A 103 -13.67 13.75 -2.80
C GLN A 103 -14.27 12.48 -3.44
N HIS A 104 -13.45 11.60 -4.00
CA HIS A 104 -13.90 10.52 -4.87
C HIS A 104 -13.62 9.11 -4.35
N ALA A 105 -12.50 8.89 -3.64
CA ALA A 105 -12.18 7.58 -3.08
C ALA A 105 -12.72 7.40 -1.67
N TRP A 106 -12.52 8.38 -0.80
CA TRP A 106 -12.85 8.29 0.62
C TRP A 106 -14.28 7.91 0.94
N PRO A 107 -15.33 8.44 0.29
CA PRO A 107 -16.70 8.04 0.57
C PRO A 107 -16.93 6.53 0.38
N LEU A 108 -16.34 5.95 -0.67
CA LEU A 108 -16.42 4.52 -0.94
C LEU A 108 -15.64 3.70 0.10
N LEU A 109 -14.40 4.09 0.39
CA LEU A 109 -13.54 3.41 1.36
C LEU A 109 -14.18 3.41 2.75
N LYS A 110 -14.74 4.54 3.17
CA LYS A 110 -15.45 4.70 4.45
C LYS A 110 -16.69 3.80 4.52
N MET A 111 -17.51 3.80 3.47
CA MET A 111 -18.72 2.97 3.37
C MET A 111 -18.39 1.47 3.43
N LEU A 112 -17.35 1.05 2.75
CA LEU A 112 -16.93 -0.37 2.67
C LEU A 112 -15.98 -0.78 3.79
N LYS A 113 -15.60 0.16 4.69
CA LYS A 113 -14.61 -0.03 5.77
C LYS A 113 -13.28 -0.58 5.26
N ILE A 114 -12.81 -0.05 4.13
CA ILE A 114 -11.55 -0.45 3.51
C ILE A 114 -10.41 0.38 4.13
N PRO A 115 -9.43 -0.27 4.79
CA PRO A 115 -8.25 0.43 5.30
C PRO A 115 -7.34 0.88 4.14
N SER A 116 -6.64 1.99 4.34
CA SER A 116 -5.72 2.55 3.36
C SER A 116 -4.64 3.41 4.00
N VAL A 117 -3.61 3.74 3.23
CA VAL A 117 -2.53 4.65 3.60
C VAL A 117 -2.59 5.87 2.70
N ILE A 118 -2.38 7.05 3.25
CA ILE A 118 -2.17 8.28 2.49
C ILE A 118 -0.79 8.83 2.83
N SER A 119 0.11 8.87 1.85
CA SER A 119 1.44 9.43 1.97
C SER A 119 1.44 10.88 1.49
N VAL A 120 1.78 11.82 2.37
CA VAL A 120 1.71 13.26 2.07
C VAL A 120 3.09 13.90 1.99
N VAL A 121 3.26 14.84 1.06
CA VAL A 121 4.43 15.73 1.01
C VAL A 121 4.16 16.90 1.94
N THR A 122 4.76 16.90 3.13
CA THR A 122 4.34 17.81 4.20
C THR A 122 4.60 19.28 3.91
N SER A 123 5.59 19.64 3.10
CA SER A 123 5.79 21.03 2.64
C SER A 123 4.60 21.56 1.82
N TRP A 124 3.94 20.67 1.06
CA TRP A 124 2.75 21.07 0.30
C TRP A 124 1.57 21.35 1.22
N GLN A 125 1.47 20.60 2.34
CA GLN A 125 0.42 20.80 3.33
C GLN A 125 0.56 22.15 4.08
N GLU A 126 1.78 22.65 4.18
CA GLU A 126 2.13 23.90 4.87
C GLU A 126 2.13 25.13 3.96
N SER A 127 2.10 24.93 2.64
CA SER A 127 2.13 26.01 1.64
C SER A 127 0.90 26.89 1.72
N ALA A 128 1.08 28.19 1.48
CA ALA A 128 0.02 29.19 1.38
C ALA A 128 -0.24 29.53 -0.09
N GLY A 129 -1.45 29.25 -0.57
CA GLY A 129 -1.91 29.62 -1.91
C GLY A 129 -1.49 28.69 -3.02
N TYR A 130 -0.19 28.43 -3.20
CA TYR A 130 0.35 27.60 -4.26
C TYR A 130 1.44 26.67 -3.75
N VAL A 131 1.50 25.48 -4.33
CA VAL A 131 2.58 24.50 -4.18
C VAL A 131 3.45 24.58 -5.42
N ASP A 132 4.77 24.55 -5.26
CA ASP A 132 5.69 24.33 -6.38
C ASP A 132 5.69 22.82 -6.71
N TYR A 133 5.03 22.46 -7.80
CA TYR A 133 4.96 21.10 -8.28
C TYR A 133 5.88 20.94 -9.49
N ASP A 134 7.12 20.57 -9.25
CA ASP A 134 8.17 20.42 -10.29
C ASP A 134 8.32 21.67 -11.17
N GLY A 135 8.43 22.84 -10.53
CA GLY A 135 8.57 24.14 -11.20
C GLY A 135 7.26 24.74 -11.71
N LYS A 136 6.12 24.13 -11.41
CA LYS A 136 4.80 24.64 -11.80
C LYS A 136 4.00 25.05 -10.56
N PRO A 137 3.43 26.26 -10.52
CA PRO A 137 2.54 26.68 -9.44
C PRO A 137 1.21 25.93 -9.53
N VAL A 138 0.93 25.08 -8.56
CA VAL A 138 -0.33 24.34 -8.42
C VAL A 138 -1.10 24.88 -7.23
N PRO A 139 -2.41 25.19 -7.37
CA PRO A 139 -3.21 25.66 -6.24
C PRO A 139 -3.14 24.68 -5.05
N ARG A 140 -2.97 25.24 -3.85
CA ARG A 140 -2.82 24.46 -2.61
C ARG A 140 -4.02 23.54 -2.33
N ASP A 141 -5.22 23.93 -2.74
CA ASP A 141 -6.46 23.19 -2.57
C ASP A 141 -6.55 21.89 -3.42
N ARG A 142 -5.61 21.70 -4.33
CA ARG A 142 -5.42 20.41 -5.02
C ARG A 142 -4.93 19.31 -4.08
N PHE A 143 -4.37 19.68 -2.93
CA PHE A 143 -3.85 18.75 -1.93
C PHE A 143 -4.66 18.82 -0.65
N LEU A 144 -4.76 17.70 0.06
CA LEU A 144 -5.51 17.54 1.31
C LEU A 144 -5.12 18.57 2.36
N SER A 145 -6.07 19.05 3.11
CA SER A 145 -5.79 19.84 4.31
C SER A 145 -5.46 18.93 5.49
N TRP A 146 -4.73 19.48 6.48
CA TRP A 146 -4.50 18.78 7.75
C TRP A 146 -5.81 18.43 8.47
N GLU A 147 -6.87 19.19 8.26
CA GLU A 147 -8.19 18.92 8.81
C GLU A 147 -8.81 17.68 8.17
N ALA A 148 -8.82 17.59 6.85
CA ALA A 148 -9.30 16.41 6.12
C ALA A 148 -8.50 15.14 6.50
N LEU A 149 -7.17 15.25 6.60
CA LEU A 149 -6.31 14.15 7.02
C LEU A 149 -6.66 13.67 8.44
N ARG A 150 -6.86 14.60 9.39
CA ARG A 150 -7.27 14.24 10.75
C ARG A 150 -8.65 13.59 10.80
N GLU A 151 -9.62 14.10 10.01
CA GLU A 151 -10.93 13.48 9.89
C GLU A 151 -10.80 12.01 9.42
N MET A 152 -10.09 11.79 8.32
CA MET A 152 -9.91 10.45 7.76
C MET A 152 -9.21 9.51 8.75
N HIS A 153 -8.12 9.97 9.37
CA HIS A 153 -7.34 9.20 10.34
C HIS A 153 -8.16 8.86 11.59
N SER A 154 -9.00 9.78 12.08
CA SER A 154 -9.83 9.58 13.30
C SER A 154 -10.81 8.42 13.18
N THR A 155 -11.10 7.94 11.98
CA THR A 155 -11.97 6.78 11.75
C THR A 155 -11.27 5.44 12.00
N GLY A 156 -9.94 5.42 12.14
CA GLY A 156 -9.13 4.20 12.23
C GLY A 156 -8.98 3.44 10.90
N LEU A 157 -9.49 3.99 9.79
CA LEU A 157 -9.37 3.38 8.46
C LEU A 157 -8.19 3.92 7.66
N VAL A 158 -7.70 5.11 7.98
CA VAL A 158 -6.64 5.75 7.20
C VAL A 158 -5.41 5.98 8.06
N GLU A 159 -4.30 5.38 7.64
CA GLU A 159 -2.98 5.68 8.15
C GLU A 159 -2.37 6.83 7.35
N ILE A 160 -1.76 7.80 8.05
CA ILE A 160 -1.06 8.91 7.41
C ILE A 160 0.44 8.64 7.44
N ALA A 161 1.04 8.60 6.26
CA ALA A 161 2.46 8.35 6.08
C ALA A 161 3.16 9.58 5.47
N SER A 162 4.48 9.63 5.59
CA SER A 162 5.29 10.64 4.97
C SER A 162 5.65 10.25 3.53
N HIS A 163 5.41 11.17 2.58
CA HIS A 163 5.97 11.12 1.23
C HIS A 163 7.11 12.14 1.08
N THR A 164 7.97 12.21 2.09
CA THR A 164 8.98 13.23 2.38
C THR A 164 8.41 14.58 2.85
N HIS A 165 9.29 15.47 3.27
CA HIS A 165 8.89 16.85 3.57
C HIS A 165 8.93 17.72 2.31
N ASP A 166 10.05 17.72 1.59
CA ASP A 166 10.29 18.60 0.44
C ASP A 166 11.25 17.96 -0.58
N LEU A 167 11.14 16.63 -0.79
CA LEU A 167 12.00 15.92 -1.73
C LEU A 167 11.22 15.35 -2.93
N HIS A 168 9.97 15.79 -3.12
CA HIS A 168 9.13 15.38 -4.24
C HIS A 168 9.38 16.27 -5.47
N HIS A 169 10.61 16.29 -5.93
CA HIS A 169 11.05 17.01 -7.13
C HIS A 169 12.30 16.36 -7.72
N GLY A 170 12.64 16.72 -8.95
CA GLY A 170 13.88 16.30 -9.61
C GLY A 170 15.05 17.23 -9.27
N LEU A 171 16.23 16.66 -9.12
CA LEU A 171 17.49 17.39 -9.06
C LEU A 171 18.32 17.11 -10.32
N LYS A 172 19.07 18.10 -10.79
CA LYS A 172 20.08 17.89 -11.82
C LYS A 172 21.28 17.17 -11.21
N ALA A 173 21.38 15.88 -11.47
CA ALA A 173 22.34 15.00 -10.80
C ALA A 173 23.69 14.90 -11.50
N ASN A 174 23.83 15.46 -12.71
CA ASN A 174 25.08 15.41 -13.48
C ASN A 174 25.27 16.67 -14.33
N PRO A 175 26.50 16.92 -14.86
CA PRO A 175 26.77 18.08 -15.70
C PRO A 175 25.93 18.14 -16.99
N GLN A 176 25.40 17.00 -17.46
CA GLN A 176 24.52 16.90 -18.63
C GLN A 176 23.09 17.31 -18.34
N GLY A 177 22.75 17.58 -17.07
CA GLY A 177 21.44 18.05 -16.65
C GLY A 177 20.38 16.96 -16.56
N SER A 178 20.76 15.68 -16.48
CA SER A 178 19.81 14.60 -16.22
C SER A 178 19.16 14.77 -14.85
N ALA A 179 17.84 14.68 -14.81
CA ALA A 179 17.10 14.74 -13.55
C ALA A 179 17.13 13.38 -12.84
N GLN A 180 17.31 13.42 -11.52
CA GLN A 180 17.11 12.29 -10.63
C GLN A 180 16.15 12.71 -9.52
N PRO A 181 15.35 11.77 -8.94
CA PRO A 181 14.53 12.10 -7.78
C PRO A 181 15.39 12.61 -6.63
N ALA A 182 15.00 13.74 -6.01
CA ALA A 182 15.76 14.34 -4.91
C ALA A 182 15.91 13.39 -3.72
N ALA A 183 14.96 12.48 -3.51
CA ALA A 183 15.01 11.47 -2.45
C ALA A 183 16.09 10.39 -2.64
N THR A 184 16.70 10.29 -3.82
CA THR A 184 17.73 9.29 -4.15
C THR A 184 19.06 9.88 -4.60
N ALA A 185 19.15 11.21 -4.58
CA ALA A 185 20.35 11.97 -5.01
C ALA A 185 21.39 12.13 -3.91
#